data_f6a9341a20ab8b3d0dd0cb26a8f1e98f
#
_entry.id   f6a9341a20ab8b3d0dd0cb26a8f1e98f
#
_cell.length_a   1.000
_cell.length_b   1.000
_cell.length_c   1.000
_cell.angle_alpha   90.00
_cell.angle_beta   90.00
_cell.angle_gamma   90.00
#
_symmetry.space_group_name_H-M   'P 1'
#
loop_
_entity.id
_entity.type
_entity.pdbx_description
1 polymer ?
#
loop_
_entity_poly.entity_id
_entity_poly.type
_entity_poly.pdbx_seq_one_letter_code
_entity_poly.pdbx_strand_id
1 'polypeptide(L)'
;DNKRFVKWIYLGVLVGLLGAGLVAVIYVFAFGGSGPIQEIMEGTCALIAMGMLLWTSNWMLNKSSVEAWNRYIRKKTEAAVADAEAAASADNVTLKTVVSLAMLSFLAVFREGAETVIFYESIYTMSRDTRGMWIGGLTAAVVLVGIFLLFRFTSVKIPIGPFFLVTSILMSVLVVVFAGG
;
A
#
# COMPACT_ATOMS: atom_id res chain seq x y z
N ASP A 1 11.60 6.48 25.90
CA ASP A 1 10.61 5.38 25.96
C ASP A 1 9.98 5.11 24.59
N ASN A 2 10.75 4.46 23.72
CA ASN A 2 10.33 4.13 22.35
C ASN A 2 9.03 3.28 22.28
N LYS A 3 8.68 2.58 23.35
CA LYS A 3 7.50 1.69 23.38
C LYS A 3 6.15 2.44 23.34
N ARG A 4 6.11 3.69 23.75
CA ARG A 4 4.89 4.52 23.70
C ARG A 4 4.52 4.89 22.27
N PHE A 5 5.50 5.30 21.47
CA PHE A 5 5.29 5.69 20.08
C PHE A 5 4.86 4.49 19.21
N VAL A 6 5.44 3.32 19.47
CA VAL A 6 5.10 2.08 18.73
C VAL A 6 3.63 1.72 18.88
N LYS A 7 3.02 1.89 20.05
CA LYS A 7 1.58 1.60 20.26
C LYS A 7 0.68 2.48 19.38
N TRP A 8 1.01 3.75 19.22
CA TRP A 8 0.23 4.68 18.41
C TRP A 8 0.38 4.42 16.91
N ILE A 9 1.57 3.98 16.47
CA ILE A 9 1.79 3.51 15.10
C ILE A 9 0.91 2.29 14.81
N TYR A 10 0.90 1.29 15.69
CA TYR A 10 0.04 0.11 15.53
C TYR A 10 -1.45 0.47 15.57
N LEU A 11 -1.84 1.43 16.38
CA LEU A 11 -3.22 1.92 16.40
C LEU A 11 -3.59 2.59 15.06
N GLY A 12 -2.70 3.41 14.49
CA GLY A 12 -2.88 3.99 13.17
C GLY A 12 -3.00 2.92 12.07
N VAL A 13 -2.16 1.89 12.12
CA VAL A 13 -2.23 0.74 11.20
C VAL A 13 -3.56 0.01 11.32
N LEU A 14 -4.01 -0.30 12.54
CA LEU A 14 -5.28 -0.99 12.79
C LEU A 14 -6.47 -0.19 12.26
N VAL A 15 -6.53 1.09 12.56
CA VAL A 15 -7.60 1.99 12.07
C VAL A 15 -7.54 2.13 10.55
N GLY A 16 -6.33 2.13 9.95
CA GLY A 16 -6.15 2.13 8.49
C GLY A 16 -6.70 0.87 7.82
N LEU A 17 -6.44 -0.29 8.41
CA LEU A 17 -6.98 -1.56 7.93
C LEU A 17 -8.51 -1.62 8.06
N LEU A 18 -9.06 -1.16 9.18
CA LEU A 18 -10.51 -1.09 9.37
C LEU A 18 -11.15 -0.11 8.38
N GLY A 19 -10.51 1.03 8.13
CA GLY A 19 -10.95 2.00 7.12
C GLY A 19 -10.97 1.43 5.70
N ALA A 20 -9.92 0.71 5.31
CA ALA A 20 -9.87 0.03 4.02
C ALA A 20 -10.95 -1.07 3.89
N GLY A 21 -11.15 -1.85 4.96
CA GLY A 21 -12.25 -2.82 5.03
C GLY A 21 -13.63 -2.18 4.90
N LEU A 22 -13.83 -1.01 5.53
CA LEU A 22 -15.06 -0.24 5.39
C LEU A 22 -15.27 0.22 3.94
N VAL A 23 -14.24 0.69 3.27
CA VAL A 23 -14.30 1.05 1.84
C VAL A 23 -14.73 -0.14 0.99
N ALA A 24 -14.15 -1.33 1.23
CA ALA A 24 -14.54 -2.55 0.54
C ALA A 24 -16.02 -2.90 0.75
N VAL A 25 -16.49 -2.82 2.00
CA VAL A 25 -17.90 -3.06 2.36
C VAL A 25 -18.81 -2.06 1.67
N ILE A 26 -18.50 -0.77 1.72
CA ILE A 26 -19.28 0.29 1.06
C ILE A 26 -19.34 0.02 -0.45
N TYR A 27 -18.21 -0.34 -1.04
CA TYR A 27 -18.15 -0.65 -2.47
C TYR A 27 -19.09 -1.79 -2.84
N VAL A 28 -19.02 -2.92 -2.14
CA VAL A 28 -19.89 -4.08 -2.38
C VAL A 28 -21.37 -3.74 -2.21
N PHE A 29 -21.74 -2.98 -1.17
CA PHE A 29 -23.14 -2.61 -0.93
C PHE A 29 -23.65 -1.54 -1.91
N ALA A 30 -22.83 -0.59 -2.28
CA ALA A 30 -23.23 0.50 -3.17
C ALA A 30 -23.24 0.09 -4.65
N PHE A 31 -22.35 -0.81 -5.06
CA PHE A 31 -22.08 -1.13 -6.45
C PHE A 31 -22.17 -2.62 -6.79
N GLY A 32 -22.42 -3.50 -5.82
CA GLY A 32 -22.58 -4.95 -6.01
C GLY A 32 -23.90 -5.38 -6.67
N GLY A 33 -24.67 -4.43 -7.20
CA GLY A 33 -25.90 -4.69 -7.96
C GLY A 33 -25.61 -5.05 -9.41
N SER A 34 -26.54 -5.75 -10.07
CA SER A 34 -26.47 -6.05 -11.50
C SER A 34 -27.17 -4.94 -12.32
N GLY A 35 -26.52 -4.43 -13.35
CA GLY A 35 -27.12 -3.43 -14.24
C GLY A 35 -26.09 -2.57 -15.01
N PRO A 36 -26.56 -1.66 -15.88
CA PRO A 36 -25.68 -0.81 -16.69
C PRO A 36 -24.71 0.06 -15.88
N ILE A 37 -25.10 0.42 -14.66
CA ILE A 37 -24.25 1.19 -13.74
C ILE A 37 -23.03 0.35 -13.29
N GLN A 38 -23.22 -0.95 -13.11
CA GLN A 38 -22.14 -1.86 -12.76
C GLN A 38 -21.07 -1.90 -13.85
N GLU A 39 -21.45 -2.05 -15.11
CA GLU A 39 -20.50 -2.09 -16.24
C GLU A 39 -19.67 -0.79 -16.35
N ILE A 40 -20.31 0.37 -16.15
CA ILE A 40 -19.62 1.66 -16.13
C ILE A 40 -18.62 1.74 -14.95
N MET A 41 -19.03 1.26 -13.78
CA MET A 41 -18.17 1.26 -12.59
C MET A 41 -17.00 0.29 -12.73
N GLU A 42 -17.23 -0.89 -13.31
CA GLU A 42 -16.19 -1.87 -13.63
C GLU A 42 -15.11 -1.26 -14.54
N GLY A 43 -15.52 -0.68 -15.66
CA GLY A 43 -14.61 0.00 -16.58
C GLY A 43 -13.87 1.18 -15.92
N THR A 44 -14.58 1.96 -15.10
CA THR A 44 -13.98 3.09 -14.38
C THR A 44 -12.93 2.61 -13.36
N CYS A 45 -13.22 1.56 -12.58
CA CYS A 45 -12.28 0.97 -11.64
C CYS A 45 -11.05 0.40 -12.36
N ALA A 46 -11.23 -0.29 -13.49
CA ALA A 46 -10.12 -0.81 -14.29
C ALA A 46 -9.23 0.32 -14.82
N LEU A 47 -9.81 1.41 -15.31
CA LEU A 47 -9.06 2.59 -15.76
C LEU A 47 -8.29 3.27 -14.63
N ILE A 48 -8.91 3.41 -13.46
CA ILE A 48 -8.24 3.97 -12.27
C ILE A 48 -7.08 3.05 -11.85
N ALA A 49 -7.32 1.73 -11.75
CA ALA A 49 -6.31 0.75 -11.41
C ALA A 49 -5.11 0.80 -12.37
N MET A 50 -5.37 0.85 -13.68
CA MET A 50 -4.34 0.98 -14.71
C MET A 50 -3.56 2.28 -14.56
N GLY A 51 -4.22 3.42 -14.34
CA GLY A 51 -3.57 4.71 -14.12
C GLY A 51 -2.67 4.71 -12.88
N MET A 52 -3.14 4.10 -11.78
CA MET A 52 -2.35 3.96 -10.54
C MET A 52 -1.13 3.06 -10.74
N LEU A 53 -1.29 1.93 -11.44
CA LEU A 53 -0.19 1.03 -11.75
C LEU A 53 0.87 1.70 -12.64
N LEU A 54 0.47 2.44 -13.67
CA LEU A 54 1.38 3.20 -14.52
C LEU A 54 2.13 4.27 -13.72
N TRP A 55 1.42 5.01 -12.88
CA TRP A 55 2.04 6.00 -11.99
C TRP A 55 3.08 5.37 -11.08
N THR A 56 2.72 4.29 -10.39
CA THR A 56 3.58 3.59 -9.44
C THR A 56 4.77 2.96 -10.16
N SER A 57 4.55 2.31 -11.31
CA SER A 57 5.63 1.74 -12.13
C SER A 57 6.64 2.80 -12.56
N ASN A 58 6.19 3.93 -13.08
CA ASN A 58 7.07 5.04 -13.46
C ASN A 58 7.82 5.62 -12.25
N TRP A 59 7.14 5.77 -11.11
CA TRP A 59 7.79 6.24 -9.88
C TRP A 59 8.88 5.26 -9.40
N MET A 60 8.60 3.94 -9.45
CA MET A 60 9.58 2.91 -9.07
C MET A 60 10.78 2.87 -10.00
N LEU A 61 10.58 2.99 -11.31
CA LEU A 61 11.68 3.07 -12.28
C LEU A 61 12.60 4.25 -12.00
N ASN A 62 12.04 5.41 -11.70
CA ASN A 62 12.80 6.60 -11.33
C ASN A 62 13.58 6.46 -10.01
N LYS A 63 13.17 5.52 -9.13
CA LYS A 63 13.81 5.22 -7.84
C LYS A 63 14.67 3.96 -7.87
N SER A 64 14.75 3.26 -9.00
CA SER A 64 15.50 1.99 -9.12
C SER A 64 17.03 2.16 -8.95
N SER A 65 17.58 3.37 -9.11
CA SER A 65 18.96 3.63 -8.76
C SER A 65 19.14 3.70 -7.25
N VAL A 66 20.15 3.02 -6.73
CA VAL A 66 20.48 3.00 -5.30
C VAL A 66 20.72 4.41 -4.75
N GLU A 67 21.33 5.28 -5.56
CA GLU A 67 21.60 6.68 -5.17
C GLU A 67 20.31 7.51 -5.06
N ALA A 68 19.37 7.38 -5.99
CA ALA A 68 18.09 8.08 -5.95
C ALA A 68 17.25 7.61 -4.75
N TRP A 69 17.25 6.31 -4.47
CA TRP A 69 16.60 5.73 -3.29
C TRP A 69 17.21 6.21 -1.99
N ASN A 70 18.55 6.11 -1.84
CA ASN A 70 19.24 6.57 -0.64
C ASN A 70 19.04 8.06 -0.39
N ARG A 71 19.06 8.88 -1.42
CA ARG A 71 18.76 10.32 -1.33
C ARG A 71 17.32 10.58 -0.87
N TYR A 72 16.36 9.83 -1.43
CA TYR A 72 14.95 9.94 -1.05
C TYR A 72 14.73 9.54 0.42
N ILE A 73 15.26 8.38 0.84
CA ILE A 73 15.14 7.91 2.22
C ILE A 73 15.84 8.87 3.19
N ARG A 74 17.06 9.30 2.88
CA ARG A 74 17.80 10.23 3.72
C ARG A 74 17.02 11.53 3.93
N LYS A 75 16.47 12.11 2.86
CA LYS A 75 15.66 13.32 2.96
C LYS A 75 14.40 13.13 3.82
N LYS A 76 13.74 11.99 3.70
CA LYS A 76 12.55 11.65 4.50
C LYS A 76 12.90 11.37 5.95
N THR A 77 14.00 10.67 6.20
CA THR A 77 14.46 10.32 7.56
C THR A 77 14.99 11.56 8.29
N GLU A 78 15.79 12.40 7.63
CA GLU A 78 16.28 13.65 8.21
C GLU A 78 15.13 14.59 8.62
N ALA A 79 14.09 14.71 7.79
CA ALA A 79 12.90 15.47 8.12
C ALA A 79 12.16 14.88 9.33
N ALA A 80 11.95 13.55 9.35
CA ALA A 80 11.26 12.88 10.45
C ALA A 80 12.06 12.89 11.75
N VAL A 81 13.41 12.80 11.68
CA VAL A 81 14.30 12.89 12.84
C VAL A 81 14.33 14.32 13.37
N ALA A 82 14.41 15.32 12.50
CA ALA A 82 14.38 16.72 12.92
C ALA A 82 13.06 17.08 13.62
N ASP A 83 11.92 16.58 13.09
CA ASP A 83 10.61 16.74 13.72
C ASP A 83 10.53 16.00 15.08
N ALA A 84 11.13 14.80 15.18
CA ALA A 84 11.17 14.02 16.41
C ALA A 84 12.11 14.62 17.45
N GLU A 85 13.28 15.17 17.06
CA GLU A 85 14.23 15.86 17.94
C GLU A 85 13.65 17.19 18.43
N ALA A 86 12.97 17.93 17.57
CA ALA A 86 12.25 19.14 17.96
C ALA A 86 11.14 18.84 18.98
N ALA A 87 10.46 17.70 18.83
CA ALA A 87 9.45 17.23 19.77
C ALA A 87 10.04 16.67 21.07
N ALA A 88 11.23 16.06 21.04
CA ALA A 88 11.92 15.52 22.21
C ALA A 88 12.60 16.60 23.07
N SER A 89 12.96 17.73 22.47
CA SER A 89 13.54 18.89 23.17
C SER A 89 12.50 19.68 23.98
N ALA A 90 11.21 19.50 23.67
CA ALA A 90 10.12 19.96 24.50
C ALA A 90 9.76 18.82 25.46
N ASP A 91 9.97 18.98 26.74
CA ASP A 91 9.69 18.02 27.84
C ASP A 91 8.20 17.60 27.94
N ASN A 92 7.43 17.96 26.96
CA ASN A 92 6.08 17.54 26.67
C ASN A 92 6.08 16.77 25.34
N VAL A 93 6.01 15.45 25.40
CA VAL A 93 5.55 14.61 24.28
C VAL A 93 4.15 15.10 23.94
N THR A 94 4.07 16.08 23.08
CA THR A 94 2.83 16.78 22.77
C THR A 94 1.91 15.76 22.10
N LEU A 95 0.67 15.68 22.55
CA LEU A 95 -0.41 14.89 21.94
C LEU A 95 -0.39 15.02 20.39
N LYS A 96 0.02 16.18 19.91
CA LYS A 96 0.20 16.52 18.49
C LYS A 96 1.21 15.59 17.78
N THR A 97 2.36 15.27 18.38
CA THR A 97 3.38 14.38 17.78
C THR A 97 2.86 12.94 17.67
N VAL A 98 2.20 12.48 18.72
CA VAL A 98 1.62 11.12 18.77
C VAL A 98 0.50 10.97 17.74
N VAL A 99 -0.39 11.96 17.65
CA VAL A 99 -1.46 11.98 16.66
C VAL A 99 -0.91 12.07 15.24
N SER A 100 0.14 12.85 15.01
CA SER A 100 0.81 12.95 13.71
C SER A 100 1.37 11.60 13.25
N LEU A 101 2.07 10.87 14.13
CA LEU A 101 2.60 9.54 13.82
C LEU A 101 1.51 8.51 13.55
N ALA A 102 0.44 8.52 14.35
CA ALA A 102 -0.73 7.65 14.14
C ALA A 102 -1.42 7.98 12.81
N MET A 103 -1.57 9.26 12.48
CA MET A 103 -2.21 9.72 11.24
C MET A 103 -1.37 9.37 10.00
N LEU A 104 -0.04 9.51 10.07
CA LEU A 104 0.86 9.06 9.00
C LEU A 104 0.74 7.56 8.75
N SER A 105 0.72 6.77 9.82
CA SER A 105 0.57 5.31 9.71
C SER A 105 -0.82 4.94 9.17
N PHE A 106 -1.86 5.62 9.64
CA PHE A 106 -3.22 5.46 9.13
C PHE A 106 -3.30 5.75 7.63
N LEU A 107 -2.84 6.92 7.20
CA LEU A 107 -2.92 7.34 5.79
C LEU A 107 -2.13 6.40 4.88
N ALA A 108 -0.95 5.94 5.31
CA ALA A 108 -0.16 4.99 4.54
C ALA A 108 -0.91 3.68 4.34
N VAL A 109 -1.40 3.07 5.42
CA VAL A 109 -2.11 1.78 5.37
C VAL A 109 -3.46 1.90 4.68
N PHE A 110 -4.20 2.97 4.95
CA PHE A 110 -5.50 3.23 4.32
C PHE A 110 -5.37 3.39 2.81
N ARG A 111 -4.35 4.13 2.36
CA ARG A 111 -4.07 4.30 0.93
C ARG A 111 -3.79 2.96 0.26
N GLU A 112 -2.84 2.18 0.77
CA GLU A 112 -2.48 0.88 0.21
C GLU A 112 -3.66 -0.10 0.27
N GLY A 113 -4.45 -0.05 1.34
CA GLY A 113 -5.65 -0.85 1.48
C GLY A 113 -6.73 -0.47 0.45
N ALA A 114 -6.95 0.82 0.21
CA ALA A 114 -7.90 1.29 -0.80
C ALA A 114 -7.45 0.91 -2.22
N GLU A 115 -6.16 1.04 -2.53
CA GLU A 115 -5.58 0.58 -3.80
C GLU A 115 -5.82 -0.92 -3.98
N THR A 116 -5.58 -1.71 -2.95
CA THR A 116 -5.82 -3.17 -2.97
C THR A 116 -7.28 -3.51 -3.25
N VAL A 117 -8.23 -2.80 -2.63
CA VAL A 117 -9.67 -3.00 -2.87
C VAL A 117 -10.01 -2.74 -4.34
N ILE A 118 -9.52 -1.64 -4.93
CA ILE A 118 -9.76 -1.30 -6.33
C ILE A 118 -9.17 -2.37 -7.27
N PHE A 119 -7.96 -2.85 -7.00
CA PHE A 119 -7.33 -3.91 -7.81
C PHE A 119 -8.09 -5.24 -7.71
N TYR A 120 -8.49 -5.62 -6.50
CA TYR A 120 -9.27 -6.85 -6.30
C TYR A 120 -10.62 -6.79 -6.99
N GLU A 121 -11.29 -5.66 -6.94
CA GLU A 121 -12.56 -5.46 -7.63
C GLU A 121 -12.38 -5.55 -9.15
N SER A 122 -11.36 -4.89 -9.70
CA SER A 122 -11.07 -4.95 -11.13
C SER A 122 -10.76 -6.38 -11.60
N ILE A 123 -10.03 -7.18 -10.80
CA ILE A 123 -9.77 -8.59 -11.11
C ILE A 123 -11.04 -9.42 -11.00
N TYR A 124 -11.88 -9.16 -9.98
CA TYR A 124 -13.15 -9.89 -9.80
C TYR A 124 -14.11 -9.69 -10.94
N THR A 125 -14.25 -8.47 -11.42
CA THR A 125 -15.16 -8.13 -12.52
C THR A 125 -14.70 -8.75 -13.84
N MET A 126 -13.38 -8.81 -14.08
CA MET A 126 -12.81 -9.45 -15.27
C MET A 126 -12.96 -10.98 -15.27
N SER A 127 -12.70 -11.63 -14.13
CA SER A 127 -12.66 -13.11 -14.07
C SER A 127 -13.97 -13.73 -13.56
N ARG A 128 -14.72 -13.02 -12.72
CA ARG A 128 -15.89 -13.48 -11.96
C ARG A 128 -15.65 -14.79 -11.18
N ASP A 129 -14.39 -15.15 -10.96
CA ASP A 129 -13.98 -16.36 -10.24
C ASP A 129 -13.64 -16.04 -8.77
N THR A 130 -14.65 -16.11 -7.93
CA THR A 130 -14.50 -15.89 -6.48
C THR A 130 -13.54 -16.90 -5.84
N ARG A 131 -13.50 -18.16 -6.33
CA ARG A 131 -12.61 -19.19 -5.74
C ARG A 131 -11.16 -18.91 -6.06
N GLY A 132 -10.85 -18.62 -7.33
CA GLY A 132 -9.49 -18.25 -7.75
C GLY A 132 -9.00 -17.02 -7.01
N MET A 133 -9.86 -16.04 -6.81
CA MET A 133 -9.55 -14.81 -6.06
C MET A 133 -9.17 -15.07 -4.60
N TRP A 134 -9.94 -15.91 -3.88
CA TRP A 134 -9.62 -16.27 -2.49
C TRP A 134 -8.35 -17.11 -2.39
N ILE A 135 -8.17 -18.08 -3.27
CA ILE A 135 -6.95 -18.90 -3.31
C ILE A 135 -5.73 -18.02 -3.62
N GLY A 136 -5.82 -17.15 -4.62
CA GLY A 136 -4.77 -16.21 -4.98
C GLY A 136 -4.42 -15.26 -3.84
N GLY A 137 -5.43 -14.68 -3.20
CA GLY A 137 -5.26 -13.76 -2.05
C GLY A 137 -4.60 -14.43 -0.85
N LEU A 138 -5.04 -15.63 -0.48
CA LEU A 138 -4.43 -16.41 0.60
C LEU A 138 -2.99 -16.80 0.27
N THR A 139 -2.73 -17.25 -0.96
CA THR A 139 -1.37 -17.59 -1.41
C THR A 139 -0.46 -16.36 -1.35
N ALA A 140 -0.92 -15.21 -1.84
CA ALA A 140 -0.19 -13.96 -1.77
C ALA A 140 0.11 -13.55 -0.31
N ALA A 141 -0.89 -13.67 0.58
CA ALA A 141 -0.72 -13.38 2.00
C ALA A 141 0.36 -14.26 2.65
N VAL A 142 0.35 -15.57 2.36
CA VAL A 142 1.36 -16.52 2.87
C VAL A 142 2.75 -16.17 2.35
N VAL A 143 2.87 -15.85 1.06
CA VAL A 143 4.15 -15.43 0.45
C VAL A 143 4.66 -14.15 1.09
N LEU A 144 3.78 -13.14 1.27
CA LEU A 144 4.16 -11.87 1.90
C LEU A 144 4.61 -12.04 3.36
N VAL A 145 3.90 -12.89 4.13
CA VAL A 145 4.32 -13.24 5.49
C VAL A 145 5.67 -13.94 5.48
N GLY A 146 5.90 -14.87 4.55
CA GLY A 146 7.19 -15.55 4.39
C GLY A 146 8.32 -14.56 4.08
N ILE A 147 8.11 -13.64 3.16
CA ILE A 147 9.07 -12.57 2.81
C ILE A 147 9.33 -11.66 4.03
N PHE A 148 8.27 -11.26 4.73
CA PHE A 148 8.40 -10.43 5.94
C PHE A 148 9.24 -11.13 7.02
N LEU A 149 8.97 -12.41 7.28
CA LEU A 149 9.73 -13.21 8.25
C LEU A 149 11.19 -13.36 7.81
N LEU A 150 11.42 -13.60 6.52
CA LEU A 150 12.77 -13.67 5.96
C LEU A 150 13.55 -12.38 6.25
N PHE A 151 12.98 -11.22 5.96
CA PHE A 151 13.62 -9.95 6.26
C PHE A 151 13.75 -9.64 7.75
N ARG A 152 12.80 -10.08 8.55
CA ARG A 152 12.80 -9.87 10.01
C ARG A 152 13.90 -10.66 10.71
N PHE A 153 14.15 -11.89 10.27
CA PHE A 153 15.09 -12.80 10.94
C PHE A 153 16.44 -12.89 10.24
N THR A 154 16.52 -12.59 8.97
CA THR A 154 17.75 -12.63 8.20
C THR A 154 18.14 -11.19 7.87
N SER A 155 19.30 -10.72 8.34
CA SER A 155 19.79 -9.36 8.05
C SER A 155 20.21 -9.21 6.57
N VAL A 156 19.37 -9.68 5.65
CA VAL A 156 19.62 -9.59 4.20
C VAL A 156 19.42 -8.16 3.75
N LYS A 157 20.45 -7.57 3.18
CA LYS A 157 20.33 -6.27 2.50
C LYS A 157 19.55 -6.48 1.20
N ILE A 158 18.38 -5.86 1.12
CA ILE A 158 17.56 -5.90 -0.09
C ILE A 158 18.34 -5.24 -1.24
N PRO A 159 18.60 -5.93 -2.36
CA PRO A 159 19.17 -5.29 -3.53
C PRO A 159 18.13 -4.36 -4.17
N ILE A 160 18.15 -3.09 -3.80
CA ILE A 160 17.12 -2.08 -4.14
C ILE A 160 16.88 -1.98 -5.66
N GLY A 161 17.96 -1.99 -6.45
CA GLY A 161 17.87 -1.88 -7.90
C GLY A 161 17.09 -3.05 -8.54
N PRO A 162 17.52 -4.31 -8.38
CA PRO A 162 16.78 -5.48 -8.87
C PRO A 162 15.36 -5.57 -8.32
N PHE A 163 15.14 -5.24 -7.05
CA PHE A 163 13.80 -5.24 -6.44
C PHE A 163 12.85 -4.29 -7.19
N PHE A 164 13.22 -3.03 -7.38
CA PHE A 164 12.38 -2.07 -8.09
C PHE A 164 12.21 -2.42 -9.58
N LEU A 165 13.24 -2.97 -10.22
CA LEU A 165 13.16 -3.39 -11.61
C LEU A 165 12.12 -4.51 -11.78
N VAL A 166 12.20 -5.58 -10.98
CA VAL A 166 11.27 -6.71 -11.04
C VAL A 166 9.84 -6.25 -10.73
N THR A 167 9.66 -5.42 -9.71
CA THR A 167 8.34 -4.90 -9.34
C THR A 167 7.76 -4.01 -10.46
N SER A 168 8.58 -3.16 -11.09
CA SER A 168 8.13 -2.33 -12.22
C SER A 168 7.72 -3.15 -13.44
N ILE A 169 8.46 -4.22 -13.74
CA ILE A 169 8.08 -5.15 -14.82
C ILE A 169 6.75 -5.82 -14.50
N LEU A 170 6.58 -6.32 -13.27
CA LEU A 170 5.33 -6.92 -12.82
C LEU A 170 4.15 -5.95 -12.94
N MET A 171 4.33 -4.71 -12.48
CA MET A 171 3.31 -3.66 -12.59
C MET A 171 2.96 -3.36 -14.05
N SER A 172 3.96 -3.32 -14.94
CA SER A 172 3.75 -3.09 -16.38
C SER A 172 2.96 -4.24 -17.03
N VAL A 173 3.24 -5.48 -16.63
CA VAL A 173 2.46 -6.64 -17.09
C VAL A 173 1.01 -6.55 -16.61
N LEU A 174 0.78 -6.17 -15.36
CA LEU A 174 -0.58 -5.97 -14.83
C LEU A 174 -1.35 -4.87 -15.59
N VAL A 175 -0.67 -3.78 -15.97
CA VAL A 175 -1.28 -2.73 -16.81
C VAL A 175 -1.79 -3.32 -18.13
N VAL A 176 -1.00 -4.18 -18.79
CA VAL A 176 -1.41 -4.83 -20.05
C VAL A 176 -2.60 -5.75 -19.82
N VAL A 177 -2.60 -6.50 -18.70
CA VAL A 177 -3.74 -7.37 -18.33
C VAL A 177 -5.01 -6.54 -18.13
N PHE A 178 -4.95 -5.45 -17.36
CA PHE A 178 -6.12 -4.58 -17.15
C PHE A 178 -6.58 -3.83 -18.39
N ALA A 179 -5.68 -3.56 -19.34
CA ALA A 179 -6.02 -2.91 -20.59
C ALA A 179 -6.65 -3.87 -21.62
N GLY A 180 -6.41 -5.18 -21.47
CA GLY A 180 -6.86 -6.22 -22.41
C GLY A 180 -8.12 -6.97 -21.96
N GLY A 181 -8.60 -6.75 -20.74
CA GLY A 181 -9.83 -7.33 -20.21
C GLY A 181 -11.01 -6.42 -20.41
#